data_f5a53b781152f9f7f3f9114ef7e1c48c
#
_entry.id   f5a53b781152f9f7f3f9114ef7e1c48c
#
_cell.length_a   1.000
_cell.length_b   1.000
_cell.length_c   1.000
_cell.angle_alpha   90.00
_cell.angle_beta   90.00
_cell.angle_gamma   90.00
#
_symmetry.space_group_name_H-M   'P 1'
#
loop_
_entity.id
_entity.type
_entity.pdbx_description
1 polymer ?
#
loop_
_entity_poly.entity_id
_entity_poly.type
_entity_poly.pdbx_seq_one_letter_code
_entity_poly.pdbx_strand_id
1 'polypeptide(L)'
;MGSEMCIRDRYTNETLNSSGTFQIEQPILWTDGTISLINKFGWQDNNSILEGNKTSDRAFSNDLYLQLTQPIFTYNKRKMELKQIEYDYENADISYALQRLNTEKSITDQFYAVYMAQSNLEISREELINAQQSYDIIKNKVEADLAAKDELFQAELNLATARSSVDESKVSLENAKDKLKQTLGMRLDEDILVFAEVDIK
;
A
#
# COMPACT_ATOMS: atom_id res chain seq x y z
N MET A 1 -64.77 -49.87 35.74
CA MET A 1 -63.43 -49.41 35.45
C MET A 1 -63.49 -48.62 34.19
N GLY A 2 -63.68 -47.28 34.32
CA GLY A 2 -63.75 -46.37 33.20
C GLY A 2 -62.35 -46.00 32.76
N SER A 3 -62.00 -46.28 31.52
CA SER A 3 -60.80 -45.73 30.92
C SER A 3 -61.06 -44.29 30.49
N GLU A 4 -60.51 -43.35 31.23
CA GLU A 4 -60.44 -41.95 30.79
C GLU A 4 -59.52 -41.87 29.53
N MET A 5 -60.13 -41.64 28.39
CA MET A 5 -59.52 -41.38 27.13
C MET A 5 -59.11 -39.92 27.14
N CYS A 6 -57.81 -39.62 27.46
CA CYS A 6 -57.27 -38.30 27.30
C CYS A 6 -57.33 -37.91 25.82
N ILE A 7 -58.27 -37.10 25.46
CA ILE A 7 -58.31 -36.43 24.15
C ILE A 7 -57.25 -35.38 24.18
N ARG A 8 -56.14 -35.65 23.48
CA ARG A 8 -55.04 -34.71 23.30
C ARG A 8 -55.44 -33.77 22.13
N ASP A 9 -56.06 -32.67 22.48
CA ASP A 9 -56.39 -31.65 21.50
C ASP A 9 -55.13 -31.21 20.80
N ARG A 10 -54.98 -31.45 19.48
CA ARG A 10 -53.87 -31.05 18.67
C ARG A 10 -54.14 -29.65 18.11
N TYR A 11 -53.59 -28.64 18.76
CA TYR A 11 -53.55 -27.28 18.26
C TYR A 11 -52.25 -27.07 17.46
N THR A 12 -52.37 -26.67 16.19
CA THR A 12 -51.25 -26.31 15.34
C THR A 12 -51.45 -24.88 14.86
N ASN A 13 -50.48 -24.02 15.12
CA ASN A 13 -50.47 -22.63 14.65
C ASN A 13 -49.25 -22.43 13.78
N GLU A 14 -49.46 -22.05 12.52
CA GLU A 14 -48.42 -21.71 11.55
C GLU A 14 -48.55 -20.23 11.19
N THR A 15 -47.51 -19.46 11.47
CA THR A 15 -47.44 -18.03 11.18
C THR A 15 -46.33 -17.74 10.21
N LEU A 16 -46.67 -17.18 9.07
CA LEU A 16 -45.68 -16.66 8.08
C LEU A 16 -45.74 -15.14 8.11
N ASN A 17 -44.62 -14.51 8.47
CA ASN A 17 -44.47 -13.06 8.49
C ASN A 17 -43.42 -12.65 7.49
N SER A 18 -43.74 -11.69 6.63
CA SER A 18 -42.81 -11.03 5.71
C SER A 18 -42.95 -9.52 5.86
N SER A 19 -41.84 -8.82 6.03
CA SER A 19 -41.87 -7.37 6.15
C SER A 19 -40.71 -6.72 5.36
N GLY A 20 -40.99 -5.54 4.83
CA GLY A 20 -39.99 -4.70 4.17
C GLY A 20 -40.11 -3.26 4.65
N THR A 21 -39.00 -2.55 4.68
CA THR A 21 -38.95 -1.13 5.02
C THR A 21 -38.20 -0.40 3.92
N PHE A 22 -38.81 0.64 3.38
CA PHE A 22 -38.17 1.58 2.47
C PHE A 22 -38.06 2.91 3.18
N GLN A 23 -36.85 3.46 3.21
CA GLN A 23 -36.53 4.69 3.93
C GLN A 23 -35.66 5.62 3.09
N ILE A 24 -36.07 6.89 2.98
CA ILE A 24 -35.29 7.97 2.41
C ILE A 24 -34.96 8.95 3.53
N GLU A 25 -33.68 9.23 3.73
CA GLU A 25 -33.21 10.16 4.75
C GLU A 25 -32.55 11.38 4.09
N GLN A 26 -32.97 12.58 4.50
CA GLN A 26 -32.37 13.83 4.08
C GLN A 26 -31.87 14.61 5.30
N PRO A 27 -30.55 14.74 5.49
CA PRO A 27 -29.99 15.54 6.57
C PRO A 27 -30.15 17.05 6.28
N ILE A 28 -30.44 17.82 7.32
CA ILE A 28 -30.53 19.28 7.30
C ILE A 28 -29.23 19.87 7.83
N LEU A 29 -28.42 20.47 6.95
CA LEU A 29 -27.06 20.95 7.27
C LEU A 29 -27.03 22.05 8.33
N TRP A 30 -28.08 22.85 8.44
CA TRP A 30 -28.09 24.02 9.34
C TRP A 30 -28.41 23.69 10.77
N THR A 31 -29.26 22.69 10.99
CA THR A 31 -29.78 22.33 12.32
C THR A 31 -29.31 20.98 12.82
N ASP A 32 -28.53 20.21 12.00
CA ASP A 32 -28.16 18.83 12.26
C ASP A 32 -29.37 17.88 12.43
N GLY A 33 -30.54 18.33 11.96
CA GLY A 33 -31.76 17.52 11.93
C GLY A 33 -31.76 16.57 10.74
N THR A 34 -32.66 15.59 10.79
CA THR A 34 -32.87 14.64 9.72
C THR A 34 -34.36 14.50 9.44
N ILE A 35 -34.76 14.62 8.16
CA ILE A 35 -36.10 14.31 7.70
C ILE A 35 -36.03 12.93 7.04
N SER A 36 -36.89 12.01 7.50
CA SER A 36 -36.94 10.66 6.97
C SER A 36 -38.36 10.35 6.49
N LEU A 37 -38.49 9.92 5.24
CA LEU A 37 -39.73 9.34 4.72
C LEU A 37 -39.60 7.82 4.83
N ILE A 38 -40.51 7.21 5.61
CA ILE A 38 -40.44 5.79 5.94
C ILE A 38 -41.70 5.13 5.46
N ASN A 39 -41.59 4.09 4.65
CA ASN A 39 -42.68 3.19 4.28
C ASN A 39 -42.35 1.79 4.79
N LYS A 40 -43.22 1.28 5.67
CA LYS A 40 -43.17 -0.09 6.19
C LYS A 40 -44.32 -0.87 5.62
N PHE A 41 -44.04 -1.99 5.03
CA PHE A 41 -45.08 -2.94 4.58
C PHE A 41 -44.82 -4.29 5.21
N GLY A 42 -45.94 -4.92 5.60
CA GLY A 42 -45.93 -6.22 6.24
C GLY A 42 -47.00 -7.12 5.64
N TRP A 43 -46.67 -8.38 5.50
CA TRP A 43 -47.57 -9.45 5.15
C TRP A 43 -47.52 -10.48 6.25
N GLN A 44 -48.73 -10.87 6.75
CA GLN A 44 -48.86 -11.87 7.77
C GLN A 44 -49.90 -12.90 7.31
N ASP A 45 -49.56 -14.18 7.37
CA ASP A 45 -50.46 -15.31 7.11
C ASP A 45 -50.44 -16.21 8.35
N ASN A 46 -51.55 -16.24 9.06
CA ASN A 46 -51.76 -17.05 10.26
C ASN A 46 -52.71 -18.19 9.94
N ASN A 47 -52.21 -19.40 10.02
CA ASN A 47 -53.01 -20.61 9.85
C ASN A 47 -53.09 -21.34 11.18
N SER A 48 -54.30 -21.43 11.75
CA SER A 48 -54.59 -22.22 12.97
C SER A 48 -55.49 -23.39 12.66
N ILE A 49 -55.13 -24.55 13.17
CA ILE A 49 -55.91 -25.78 13.05
C ILE A 49 -56.28 -26.21 14.46
N LEU A 50 -57.56 -26.15 14.75
CA LEU A 50 -58.10 -26.63 16.00
C LEU A 50 -59.21 -27.69 15.67
N GLU A 51 -59.11 -28.94 16.19
CA GLU A 51 -59.98 -30.04 15.99
C GLU A 51 -60.46 -30.28 14.53
N GLY A 52 -59.52 -30.08 13.55
CA GLY A 52 -59.81 -30.27 12.14
C GLY A 52 -60.41 -29.04 11.43
N ASN A 53 -60.80 -28.00 12.17
CA ASN A 53 -61.24 -26.73 11.60
C ASN A 53 -60.01 -25.86 11.32
N LYS A 54 -59.81 -25.56 10.04
CA LYS A 54 -58.68 -24.66 9.58
C LYS A 54 -59.21 -23.23 9.49
N THR A 55 -58.62 -22.33 10.28
CA THR A 55 -58.83 -20.89 10.17
C THR A 55 -57.59 -20.26 9.58
N SER A 56 -57.74 -19.51 8.51
CA SER A 56 -56.65 -18.76 7.86
C SER A 56 -56.99 -17.29 7.91
N ASP A 57 -56.09 -16.51 8.50
CA ASP A 57 -56.19 -15.06 8.58
C ASP A 57 -54.97 -14.44 7.89
N ARG A 58 -55.25 -13.60 6.89
CA ARG A 58 -54.21 -12.90 6.09
C ARG A 58 -54.36 -11.42 6.26
N ALA A 59 -53.30 -10.77 6.68
CA ALA A 59 -53.28 -9.33 6.86
C ALA A 59 -52.12 -8.72 6.06
N PHE A 60 -52.40 -7.61 5.41
CA PHE A 60 -51.44 -6.73 4.79
C PHE A 60 -51.45 -5.38 5.50
N SER A 61 -50.30 -4.90 5.94
CA SER A 61 -50.15 -3.57 6.53
C SER A 61 -49.21 -2.76 5.70
N ASN A 62 -49.51 -1.48 5.52
CA ASN A 62 -48.67 -0.50 4.87
C ASN A 62 -48.73 0.81 5.63
N ASP A 63 -47.61 1.17 6.27
CA ASP A 63 -47.48 2.38 7.07
C ASP A 63 -46.51 3.34 6.40
N LEU A 64 -47.03 4.46 5.93
CA LEU A 64 -46.24 5.55 5.37
C LEU A 64 -46.26 6.74 6.33
N TYR A 65 -45.06 7.17 6.78
CA TYR A 65 -44.96 8.31 7.67
C TYR A 65 -43.71 9.14 7.43
N LEU A 66 -43.78 10.41 7.78
CA LEU A 66 -42.68 11.35 7.77
C LEU A 66 -42.18 11.52 9.19
N GLN A 67 -40.90 11.32 9.40
CA GLN A 67 -40.23 11.48 10.68
C GLN A 67 -39.24 12.65 10.61
N LEU A 68 -39.37 13.60 11.55
CA LEU A 68 -38.39 14.65 11.76
C LEU A 68 -37.63 14.40 13.07
N THR A 69 -36.34 14.23 12.98
CA THR A 69 -35.45 14.11 14.14
C THR A 69 -34.61 15.37 14.24
N GLN A 70 -34.81 16.16 15.31
CA GLN A 70 -34.11 17.44 15.50
C GLN A 70 -33.41 17.46 16.87
N PRO A 71 -32.06 17.43 16.91
CA PRO A 71 -31.30 17.65 18.14
C PRO A 71 -31.42 19.13 18.54
N ILE A 72 -31.76 19.41 19.82
CA ILE A 72 -32.04 20.78 20.28
C ILE A 72 -30.87 21.39 21.07
N PHE A 73 -30.16 20.60 21.88
CA PHE A 73 -29.07 21.05 22.75
C PHE A 73 -27.71 20.45 22.43
N THR A 74 -27.45 20.17 21.15
CA THR A 74 -26.19 19.61 20.70
C THR A 74 -25.47 20.57 19.73
N TYR A 75 -24.17 20.47 19.65
CA TYR A 75 -23.42 21.16 18.59
C TYR A 75 -23.73 20.56 17.22
N ASN A 76 -23.64 21.36 16.18
CA ASN A 76 -23.91 20.93 14.82
C ASN A 76 -22.78 20.03 14.30
N LYS A 77 -22.99 18.70 14.34
CA LYS A 77 -22.02 17.69 13.90
C LYS A 77 -21.71 17.83 12.39
N ARG A 78 -22.71 18.11 11.58
CA ARG A 78 -22.55 18.24 10.12
C ARG A 78 -21.63 19.36 9.73
N LYS A 79 -21.74 20.51 10.43
CA LYS A 79 -20.82 21.63 10.22
C LYS A 79 -19.38 21.28 10.64
N MET A 80 -19.22 20.50 11.70
CA MET A 80 -17.91 20.04 12.14
C MET A 80 -17.31 19.01 11.16
N GLU A 81 -18.12 18.09 10.67
CA GLU A 81 -17.71 17.10 9.66
C GLU A 81 -17.27 17.79 8.35
N LEU A 82 -18.01 18.80 7.88
CA LEU A 82 -17.61 19.57 6.70
C LEU A 82 -16.27 20.27 6.91
N LYS A 83 -16.06 20.88 8.09
CA LYS A 83 -14.80 21.53 8.42
C LYS A 83 -13.64 20.52 8.55
N GLN A 84 -13.93 19.33 9.05
CA GLN A 84 -12.94 18.24 9.09
C GLN A 84 -12.53 17.82 7.67
N ILE A 85 -13.50 17.65 6.76
CA ILE A 85 -13.21 17.30 5.35
C ILE A 85 -12.36 18.41 4.68
N GLU A 86 -12.62 19.68 4.98
CA GLU A 86 -11.83 20.80 4.47
C GLU A 86 -10.37 20.72 4.96
N TYR A 87 -10.15 20.44 6.24
CA TYR A 87 -8.80 20.23 6.78
C TYR A 87 -8.12 18.95 6.24
N ASP A 88 -8.88 17.89 6.05
CA ASP A 88 -8.36 16.65 5.47
C ASP A 88 -7.92 16.87 4.02
N TYR A 89 -8.65 17.67 3.26
CA TYR A 89 -8.26 18.08 1.92
C TYR A 89 -6.97 18.91 1.92
N GLU A 90 -6.87 19.91 2.80
CA GLU A 90 -5.65 20.74 2.94
C GLU A 90 -4.44 19.89 3.35
N ASN A 91 -4.62 18.97 4.32
CA ASN A 91 -3.58 18.01 4.70
C ASN A 91 -3.16 17.08 3.57
N ALA A 92 -4.11 16.65 2.73
CA ALA A 92 -3.81 15.82 1.58
C ALA A 92 -2.97 16.58 0.54
N ASP A 93 -3.27 17.85 0.29
CA ASP A 93 -2.51 18.71 -0.64
C ASP A 93 -1.07 18.94 -0.13
N ILE A 94 -0.91 19.27 1.15
CA ILE A 94 0.41 19.41 1.78
C ILE A 94 1.19 18.10 1.73
N SER A 95 0.53 16.97 2.02
CA SER A 95 1.14 15.65 1.98
C SER A 95 1.60 15.27 0.57
N TYR A 96 0.82 15.62 -0.45
CA TYR A 96 1.19 15.44 -1.85
C TYR A 96 2.44 16.26 -2.21
N ALA A 97 2.49 17.53 -1.81
CA ALA A 97 3.65 18.39 -2.04
C ALA A 97 4.92 17.83 -1.37
N LEU A 98 4.80 17.37 -0.12
CA LEU A 98 5.90 16.72 0.61
C LEU A 98 6.35 15.41 -0.06
N GLN A 99 5.41 14.59 -0.50
CA GLN A 99 5.71 13.34 -1.21
C GLN A 99 6.49 13.62 -2.52
N ARG A 100 6.09 14.64 -3.25
CA ARG A 100 6.80 15.06 -4.47
C ARG A 100 8.24 15.47 -4.17
N LEU A 101 8.46 16.31 -3.15
CA LEU A 101 9.81 16.73 -2.75
C LEU A 101 10.67 15.54 -2.28
N ASN A 102 10.09 14.61 -1.52
CA ASN A 102 10.79 13.41 -1.08
C ASN A 102 11.17 12.50 -2.26
N THR A 103 10.30 12.40 -3.26
CA THR A 103 10.60 11.64 -4.48
C THR A 103 11.73 12.30 -5.28
N GLU A 104 11.68 13.61 -5.47
CA GLU A 104 12.74 14.39 -6.14
C GLU A 104 14.08 14.22 -5.43
N LYS A 105 14.10 14.36 -4.10
CA LYS A 105 15.30 14.12 -3.29
C LYS A 105 15.82 12.70 -3.46
N SER A 106 14.95 11.69 -3.38
CA SER A 106 15.35 10.28 -3.52
C SER A 106 15.96 9.99 -4.89
N ILE A 107 15.40 10.53 -5.97
CA ILE A 107 15.95 10.39 -7.33
C ILE A 107 17.32 11.06 -7.41
N THR A 108 17.46 12.26 -6.86
CA THR A 108 18.71 13.00 -6.83
C THR A 108 19.80 12.24 -6.07
N ASP A 109 19.49 11.74 -4.89
CA ASP A 109 20.44 10.96 -4.08
C ASP A 109 20.90 9.68 -4.83
N GLN A 110 20.00 9.00 -5.51
CA GLN A 110 20.32 7.79 -6.29
C GLN A 110 21.09 8.12 -7.57
N PHE A 111 20.79 9.23 -8.22
CA PHE A 111 21.56 9.70 -9.36
C PHE A 111 23.03 9.93 -8.98
N TYR A 112 23.29 10.64 -7.88
CA TYR A 112 24.64 10.85 -7.40
C TYR A 112 25.31 9.55 -6.94
N ALA A 113 24.55 8.60 -6.38
CA ALA A 113 25.09 7.28 -6.03
C ALA A 113 25.57 6.50 -7.27
N VAL A 114 24.86 6.56 -8.39
CA VAL A 114 25.30 5.96 -9.66
C VAL A 114 26.54 6.67 -10.18
N TYR A 115 26.57 8.00 -10.16
CA TYR A 115 27.72 8.78 -10.59
C TYR A 115 28.98 8.45 -9.79
N MET A 116 28.87 8.38 -8.46
CA MET A 116 29.97 8.00 -7.58
C MET A 116 30.45 6.56 -7.81
N ALA A 117 29.53 5.63 -8.01
CA ALA A 117 29.89 4.24 -8.32
C ALA A 117 30.59 4.12 -9.68
N GLN A 118 30.22 4.93 -10.67
CA GLN A 118 30.88 5.00 -11.96
C GLN A 118 32.29 5.55 -11.83
N SER A 119 32.49 6.64 -11.07
CA SER A 119 33.81 7.21 -10.81
C SER A 119 34.73 6.25 -10.04
N ASN A 120 34.16 5.53 -9.04
CA ASN A 120 34.93 4.52 -8.31
C ASN A 120 35.35 3.35 -9.21
N LEU A 121 34.53 2.91 -10.15
CA LEU A 121 34.90 1.88 -11.11
C LEU A 121 36.06 2.35 -12.00
N GLU A 122 36.07 3.62 -12.41
CA GLU A 122 37.15 4.18 -13.22
C GLU A 122 38.47 4.23 -12.43
N ILE A 123 38.43 4.68 -11.18
CA ILE A 123 39.60 4.66 -10.27
C ILE A 123 40.12 3.22 -10.08
N SER A 124 39.23 2.26 -9.80
CA SER A 124 39.66 0.86 -9.63
C SER A 124 40.26 0.27 -10.89
N ARG A 125 39.85 0.71 -12.08
CA ARG A 125 40.46 0.30 -13.35
C ARG A 125 41.88 0.88 -13.52
N GLU A 126 42.06 2.14 -13.14
CA GLU A 126 43.38 2.76 -13.15
C GLU A 126 44.34 2.09 -12.15
N GLU A 127 43.84 1.76 -10.95
CA GLU A 127 44.62 1.00 -9.95
C GLU A 127 45.02 -0.38 -10.47
N LEU A 128 44.13 -1.08 -11.20
CA LEU A 128 44.44 -2.35 -11.82
C LEU A 128 45.55 -2.20 -12.88
N ILE A 129 45.50 -1.16 -13.72
CA ILE A 129 46.55 -0.89 -14.72
C ILE A 129 47.87 -0.65 -14.02
N ASN A 130 47.91 0.14 -12.95
CA ASN A 130 49.14 0.43 -12.19
C ASN A 130 49.67 -0.83 -11.48
N ALA A 131 48.81 -1.66 -10.91
CA ALA A 131 49.19 -2.94 -10.30
C ALA A 131 49.77 -3.92 -11.33
N GLN A 132 49.19 -3.97 -12.54
CA GLN A 132 49.69 -4.79 -13.62
C GLN A 132 51.09 -4.33 -14.08
N GLN A 133 51.30 -3.03 -14.27
CA GLN A 133 52.60 -2.47 -14.62
C GLN A 133 53.65 -2.76 -13.55
N SER A 134 53.30 -2.60 -12.27
CA SER A 134 54.18 -2.90 -11.15
C SER A 134 54.57 -4.38 -11.11
N TYR A 135 53.61 -5.28 -11.32
CA TYR A 135 53.87 -6.71 -11.43
C TYR A 135 54.85 -7.04 -12.56
N ASP A 136 54.64 -6.48 -13.76
CA ASP A 136 55.49 -6.72 -14.92
C ASP A 136 56.92 -6.22 -14.69
N ILE A 137 57.10 -5.05 -14.04
CA ILE A 137 58.41 -4.52 -13.67
C ILE A 137 59.11 -5.44 -12.66
N ILE A 138 58.44 -5.88 -11.62
CA ILE A 138 59.00 -6.73 -10.58
C ILE A 138 59.34 -8.11 -11.15
N LYS A 139 58.47 -8.68 -12.00
CA LYS A 139 58.72 -9.92 -12.69
C LYS A 139 60.01 -9.88 -13.51
N ASN A 140 60.20 -8.84 -14.33
CA ASN A 140 61.40 -8.66 -15.13
C ASN A 140 62.66 -8.51 -14.25
N LYS A 141 62.57 -7.83 -13.09
CA LYS A 141 63.68 -7.71 -12.14
C LYS A 141 64.02 -9.06 -11.49
N VAL A 142 63.06 -9.85 -11.12
CA VAL A 142 63.26 -11.20 -10.54
C VAL A 142 63.89 -12.14 -11.59
N GLU A 143 63.43 -12.07 -12.85
CA GLU A 143 64.00 -12.85 -13.96
C GLU A 143 65.46 -12.44 -14.25
N ALA A 144 65.85 -11.20 -13.95
CA ALA A 144 67.21 -10.69 -14.06
C ALA A 144 68.06 -10.87 -12.78
N ASP A 145 67.56 -11.61 -11.76
CA ASP A 145 68.17 -11.77 -10.42
C ASP A 145 68.42 -10.43 -9.68
N LEU A 146 67.63 -9.39 -9.99
CA LEU A 146 67.75 -8.04 -9.39
C LEU A 146 66.69 -7.80 -8.26
N ALA A 147 65.76 -8.71 -8.04
CA ALA A 147 64.76 -8.64 -6.98
C ALA A 147 64.48 -10.01 -6.38
N ALA A 148 63.98 -10.02 -5.15
CA ALA A 148 63.61 -11.27 -4.42
C ALA A 148 62.29 -11.86 -4.93
N LYS A 149 62.15 -13.18 -4.87
CA LYS A 149 60.88 -13.86 -5.24
C LYS A 149 59.70 -13.47 -4.36
N ASP A 150 59.98 -13.08 -3.10
CA ASP A 150 58.92 -12.61 -2.18
C ASP A 150 58.28 -11.29 -2.67
N GLU A 151 59.05 -10.43 -3.31
CA GLU A 151 58.51 -9.20 -3.93
C GLU A 151 57.58 -9.52 -5.10
N LEU A 152 57.89 -10.58 -5.88
CA LEU A 152 57.01 -11.02 -6.95
C LEU A 152 55.68 -11.56 -6.41
N PHE A 153 55.71 -12.40 -5.35
CA PHE A 153 54.48 -12.87 -4.71
C PHE A 153 53.64 -11.74 -4.15
N GLN A 154 54.28 -10.72 -3.57
CA GLN A 154 53.54 -9.54 -3.08
C GLN A 154 52.91 -8.74 -4.23
N ALA A 155 53.61 -8.59 -5.35
CA ALA A 155 53.06 -7.91 -6.53
C ALA A 155 51.92 -8.71 -7.18
N GLU A 156 52.02 -10.03 -7.18
CA GLU A 156 50.94 -10.92 -7.64
C GLU A 156 49.70 -10.81 -6.77
N LEU A 157 49.85 -10.79 -5.44
CA LEU A 157 48.77 -10.58 -4.49
C LEU A 157 48.11 -9.20 -4.70
N ASN A 158 48.92 -8.15 -4.87
CA ASN A 158 48.38 -6.81 -5.12
C ASN A 158 47.59 -6.76 -6.44
N LEU A 159 48.08 -7.41 -7.50
CA LEU A 159 47.37 -7.51 -8.78
C LEU A 159 46.05 -8.27 -8.63
N ALA A 160 46.05 -9.39 -7.91
CA ALA A 160 44.82 -10.17 -7.65
C ALA A 160 43.81 -9.33 -6.87
N THR A 161 44.24 -8.60 -5.85
CA THR A 161 43.40 -7.68 -5.07
C THR A 161 42.81 -6.58 -5.95
N ALA A 162 43.62 -5.94 -6.81
CA ALA A 162 43.14 -4.90 -7.72
C ALA A 162 42.11 -5.44 -8.73
N ARG A 163 42.23 -6.69 -9.21
CA ARG A 163 41.22 -7.34 -10.05
C ARG A 163 39.91 -7.53 -9.31
N SER A 164 39.97 -8.02 -8.08
CA SER A 164 38.77 -8.19 -7.22
C SER A 164 38.08 -6.85 -6.99
N SER A 165 38.83 -5.77 -6.72
CA SER A 165 38.26 -4.43 -6.52
C SER A 165 37.52 -3.91 -7.76
N VAL A 166 38.01 -4.17 -8.97
CA VAL A 166 37.29 -3.81 -10.20
C VAL A 166 35.98 -4.58 -10.33
N ASP A 167 35.99 -5.87 -10.01
CA ASP A 167 34.76 -6.68 -10.10
C ASP A 167 33.74 -6.28 -9.05
N GLU A 168 34.13 -5.95 -7.83
CA GLU A 168 33.28 -5.39 -6.78
C GLU A 168 32.68 -4.04 -7.20
N SER A 169 33.51 -3.16 -7.79
CA SER A 169 33.04 -1.85 -8.26
C SER A 169 32.06 -1.96 -9.42
N LYS A 170 32.21 -2.95 -10.32
CA LYS A 170 31.22 -3.24 -11.36
C LYS A 170 29.87 -3.66 -10.77
N VAL A 171 29.89 -4.59 -9.82
CA VAL A 171 28.66 -5.04 -9.16
C VAL A 171 27.98 -3.89 -8.41
N SER A 172 28.78 -3.05 -7.73
CA SER A 172 28.28 -1.86 -7.04
C SER A 172 27.60 -0.88 -8.00
N LEU A 173 28.19 -0.64 -9.18
CA LEU A 173 27.61 0.22 -10.21
C LEU A 173 26.29 -0.34 -10.74
N GLU A 174 26.22 -1.64 -11.06
CA GLU A 174 24.97 -2.25 -11.53
C GLU A 174 23.88 -2.20 -10.47
N ASN A 175 24.19 -2.46 -9.20
CA ASN A 175 23.24 -2.33 -8.10
C ASN A 175 22.74 -0.88 -7.93
N ALA A 176 23.59 0.12 -8.09
CA ALA A 176 23.19 1.52 -8.03
C ALA A 176 22.29 1.91 -9.21
N LYS A 177 22.61 1.46 -10.43
CA LYS A 177 21.77 1.64 -11.61
C LYS A 177 20.40 1.00 -11.44
N ASP A 178 20.34 -0.23 -10.93
CA ASP A 178 19.09 -0.94 -10.72
C ASP A 178 18.18 -0.26 -9.69
N LYS A 179 18.75 0.28 -8.62
CA LYS A 179 18.04 1.11 -7.66
C LYS A 179 17.42 2.36 -8.31
N LEU A 180 18.18 3.05 -9.13
CA LEU A 180 17.71 4.24 -9.85
C LEU A 180 16.59 3.86 -10.82
N LYS A 181 16.73 2.77 -11.61
CA LYS A 181 15.69 2.27 -12.51
C LYS A 181 14.39 1.95 -11.76
N GLN A 182 14.48 1.27 -10.63
CA GLN A 182 13.31 0.95 -9.78
C GLN A 182 12.58 2.21 -9.32
N THR A 183 13.30 3.22 -8.89
CA THR A 183 12.69 4.48 -8.42
C THR A 183 12.05 5.27 -9.56
N LEU A 184 12.62 5.19 -10.77
CA LEU A 184 12.08 5.81 -11.98
C LEU A 184 10.94 4.99 -12.61
N GLY A 185 10.68 3.76 -12.12
CA GLY A 185 9.70 2.84 -12.69
C GLY A 185 10.11 2.28 -14.06
N MET A 186 11.41 2.28 -14.36
CA MET A 186 11.97 1.73 -15.59
C MET A 186 12.13 0.21 -15.48
N ARG A 187 12.24 -0.47 -16.62
CA ARG A 187 12.55 -1.90 -16.65
C ARG A 187 14.02 -2.11 -16.32
N LEU A 188 14.34 -3.21 -15.62
CA LEU A 188 15.71 -3.54 -15.23
C LEU A 188 16.62 -3.92 -16.42
N ASP A 189 16.02 -4.36 -17.52
CA ASP A 189 16.72 -4.74 -18.75
C ASP A 189 17.12 -3.54 -19.64
N GLU A 190 16.60 -2.36 -19.36
CA GLU A 190 17.02 -1.12 -20.05
C GLU A 190 18.38 -0.66 -19.53
N ASP A 191 19.31 -0.29 -20.43
CA ASP A 191 20.58 0.30 -20.02
C ASP A 191 20.45 1.81 -19.85
N ILE A 192 21.02 2.32 -18.76
CA ILE A 192 21.06 3.76 -18.46
C ILE A 192 22.49 4.26 -18.37
N LEU A 193 22.72 5.40 -18.99
CA LEU A 193 23.98 6.15 -18.88
C LEU A 193 23.71 7.42 -18.08
N VAL A 194 24.51 7.62 -17.03
CA VAL A 194 24.41 8.79 -16.17
C VAL A 194 25.60 9.70 -16.46
N PHE A 195 25.30 10.93 -16.83
CA PHE A 195 26.30 11.98 -17.03
C PHE A 195 26.02 13.12 -16.04
N ALA A 196 27.02 13.55 -15.30
CA ALA A 196 26.96 14.74 -14.48
C ALA A 196 28.12 15.69 -14.86
N GLU A 197 27.78 16.90 -15.29
CA GLU A 197 28.74 17.99 -15.32
C GLU A 197 28.79 18.59 -13.91
N VAL A 198 29.79 18.24 -13.13
CA VAL A 198 30.03 18.83 -11.81
C VAL A 198 30.93 20.04 -12.01
N ASP A 199 30.34 21.23 -12.08
CA ASP A 199 31.10 22.49 -12.08
C ASP A 199 31.61 22.74 -10.65
N ILE A 200 32.85 22.31 -10.41
CA ILE A 200 33.50 22.55 -9.13
C ILE A 200 33.99 24.02 -9.16
N LYS A 201 33.19 24.91 -8.57
CA LYS A 201 33.58 26.28 -8.28
C LYS A 201 34.36 26.36 -7.00
#